data_5fe789ae98c0c62fedf8e19c86d1e11b
#
_entry.id   5fe789ae98c0c62fedf8e19c86d1e11b
#
_cell.length_a   1.000
_cell.length_b   1.000
_cell.length_c   1.000
_cell.angle_alpha   90.00
_cell.angle_beta   90.00
_cell.angle_gamma   90.00
#
_symmetry.space_group_name_H-M   'P 1'
#
loop_
_entity.id
_entity.type
_entity.pdbx_description
1 polymer ?
#
loop_
_entity_poly.entity_id
_entity_poly.type
_entity_poly.pdbx_seq_one_letter_code
_entity_poly.pdbx_strand_id
1 'polypeptide(L)'
;DLAPPYWINMGAAAISTLAGTMLVAAVPHSPVIEQVLPFVRGLTLLWWATATWWIPMLVILGVWRHILRRFPLRYDPLYWGAVFPLGMYTVCTARISRAVDAPYLLSISRVFVYVALGAWALAAAGMTLSLVRRGRSSSRGRSIELTLIWES
;
A
#
# COMPACT_ATOMS: atom_id res chain seq x y z
N ASP A 1 14.68 10.13 11.12
CA ASP A 1 13.33 9.58 11.36
C ASP A 1 12.82 8.88 10.11
N LEU A 2 12.86 7.53 10.11
CA LEU A 2 12.33 6.69 9.05
C LEU A 2 10.79 6.69 9.18
N ALA A 3 10.15 7.58 8.44
CA ALA A 3 8.69 7.72 8.43
C ALA A 3 8.02 6.84 7.35
N PRO A 4 6.73 6.47 7.49
CA PRO A 4 5.97 5.65 6.55
C PRO A 4 6.00 6.04 5.06
N PRO A 5 6.42 7.28 4.64
CA PRO A 5 6.49 7.68 3.21
C PRO A 5 7.33 6.78 2.29
N TYR A 6 8.19 5.92 2.81
CA TYR A 6 8.97 5.00 1.96
C TYR A 6 8.11 4.01 1.14
N TRP A 7 6.88 3.74 1.59
CA TRP A 7 5.92 2.94 0.83
C TRP A 7 5.43 3.63 -0.45
N ILE A 8 5.50 4.96 -0.51
CA ILE A 8 5.04 5.76 -1.67
C ILE A 8 5.87 5.44 -2.90
N ASN A 9 7.19 5.26 -2.76
CA ASN A 9 8.07 4.92 -3.89
C ASN A 9 7.71 3.57 -4.52
N MET A 10 7.40 2.55 -3.70
CA MET A 10 6.89 1.27 -4.19
C MET A 10 5.56 1.46 -4.92
N GLY A 11 4.65 2.28 -4.38
CA GLY A 11 3.38 2.60 -5.00
C GLY A 11 3.53 3.26 -6.36
N ALA A 12 4.45 4.24 -6.48
CA ALA A 12 4.75 4.90 -7.75
C ALA A 12 5.25 3.91 -8.80
N ALA A 13 6.19 3.02 -8.46
CA ALA A 13 6.69 1.99 -9.36
C ALA A 13 5.57 1.00 -9.76
N ALA A 14 4.69 0.62 -8.84
CA ALA A 14 3.55 -0.25 -9.12
C ALA A 14 2.52 0.41 -10.06
N ILE A 15 2.26 1.72 -9.90
CA ILE A 15 1.39 2.50 -10.81
C ILE A 15 2.01 2.58 -12.19
N SER A 16 3.32 2.86 -12.29
CA SER A 16 4.03 2.90 -13.57
C SER A 16 3.97 1.55 -14.28
N THR A 17 4.10 0.45 -13.54
CA THR A 17 3.89 -0.91 -14.07
C THR A 17 2.47 -1.09 -14.60
N LEU A 18 1.45 -0.65 -13.85
CA LEU A 18 0.05 -0.77 -14.28
C LEU A 18 -0.19 0.03 -15.56
N ALA A 19 0.30 1.26 -15.64
CA ALA A 19 0.21 2.09 -16.84
C ALA A 19 0.85 1.41 -18.07
N GLY A 20 2.04 0.83 -17.90
CA GLY A 20 2.72 0.06 -18.95
C GLY A 20 1.89 -1.14 -19.42
N THR A 21 1.26 -1.88 -18.53
CA THR A 21 0.37 -3.01 -18.91
C THR A 21 -0.88 -2.55 -19.67
N MET A 22 -1.39 -1.35 -19.38
CA MET A 22 -2.52 -0.76 -20.13
C MET A 22 -2.08 -0.35 -21.53
N LEU A 23 -0.88 0.20 -21.70
CA LEU A 23 -0.32 0.48 -23.03
C LEU A 23 -0.17 -0.81 -23.85
N VAL A 24 0.36 -1.87 -23.25
CA VAL A 24 0.45 -3.19 -23.92
C VAL A 24 -0.93 -3.68 -24.36
N ALA A 25 -1.95 -3.51 -23.54
CA ALA A 25 -3.32 -3.91 -23.88
C ALA A 25 -3.95 -3.04 -24.97
N ALA A 26 -3.46 -1.83 -25.19
CA ALA A 26 -3.95 -0.91 -26.22
C ALA A 26 -3.32 -1.13 -27.61
N VAL A 27 -2.34 -2.03 -27.75
CA VAL A 27 -1.66 -2.36 -29.03
C VAL A 27 -2.65 -2.60 -30.19
N PRO A 28 -3.74 -3.39 -30.04
CA PRO A 28 -4.68 -3.65 -31.13
C PRO A 28 -5.36 -2.38 -31.68
N HIS A 29 -5.31 -1.27 -30.95
CA HIS A 29 -5.98 -0.01 -31.28
C HIS A 29 -5.02 1.11 -31.68
N SER A 30 -3.69 0.84 -31.69
CA SER A 30 -2.69 1.89 -31.94
C SER A 30 -1.42 1.34 -32.59
N PRO A 31 -1.23 1.60 -33.91
CA PRO A 31 -0.01 1.21 -34.62
C PRO A 31 1.27 1.82 -34.06
N VAL A 32 1.17 2.98 -33.43
CA VAL A 32 2.32 3.65 -32.79
C VAL A 32 2.81 2.85 -31.59
N ILE A 33 1.87 2.33 -30.76
CA ILE A 33 2.24 1.50 -29.60
C ILE A 33 2.83 0.17 -30.05
N GLU A 34 2.34 -0.40 -31.15
CA GLU A 34 2.89 -1.63 -31.73
C GLU A 34 4.38 -1.50 -32.09
N GLN A 35 4.77 -0.39 -32.69
CA GLN A 35 6.17 -0.13 -33.08
C GLN A 35 7.11 -0.05 -31.87
N VAL A 36 6.65 0.46 -30.74
CA VAL A 36 7.44 0.62 -29.52
C VAL A 36 7.17 -0.47 -28.46
N LEU A 37 6.41 -1.50 -28.82
CA LEU A 37 5.95 -2.55 -27.88
C LEU A 37 7.09 -3.24 -27.13
N PRO A 38 8.25 -3.61 -27.74
CA PRO A 38 9.35 -4.22 -27.01
C PRO A 38 9.90 -3.30 -25.91
N PHE A 39 10.02 -2.01 -26.22
CA PHE A 39 10.46 -0.99 -25.24
C PHE A 39 9.46 -0.84 -24.11
N VAL A 40 8.14 -0.73 -24.41
CA VAL A 40 7.09 -0.60 -23.39
C VAL A 40 7.08 -1.82 -22.47
N ARG A 41 7.21 -3.04 -23.02
CA ARG A 41 7.30 -4.27 -22.20
C ARG A 41 8.52 -4.26 -21.30
N GLY A 42 9.71 -3.91 -21.85
CA GLY A 42 10.94 -3.84 -21.07
C GLY A 42 10.87 -2.83 -19.94
N LEU A 43 10.35 -1.62 -20.21
CA LEU A 43 10.17 -0.58 -19.22
C LEU A 43 9.14 -0.99 -18.13
N THR A 44 8.06 -1.65 -18.53
CA THR A 44 7.04 -2.16 -17.60
C THR A 44 7.64 -3.21 -16.66
N LEU A 45 8.46 -4.13 -17.17
CA LEU A 45 9.17 -5.11 -16.36
C LEU A 45 10.18 -4.46 -15.42
N LEU A 46 10.90 -3.42 -15.87
CA LEU A 46 11.82 -2.67 -15.02
C LEU A 46 11.10 -2.03 -13.82
N TRP A 47 9.96 -1.38 -14.05
CA TRP A 47 9.17 -0.80 -12.96
C TRP A 47 8.61 -1.85 -12.03
N TRP A 48 8.15 -2.98 -12.55
CA TRP A 48 7.69 -4.09 -11.73
C TRP A 48 8.82 -4.70 -10.88
N ALA A 49 9.99 -4.92 -11.46
CA ALA A 49 11.17 -5.39 -10.74
C ALA A 49 11.59 -4.40 -9.63
N THR A 50 11.55 -3.11 -9.93
CA THR A 50 11.81 -2.05 -8.95
C THR A 50 10.82 -2.09 -7.79
N ALA A 51 9.53 -2.18 -8.07
CA ALA A 51 8.50 -2.32 -7.03
C ALA A 51 8.73 -3.58 -6.18
N THR A 52 9.08 -4.71 -6.82
CA THR A 52 9.38 -5.98 -6.14
C THR A 52 10.61 -5.86 -5.24
N TRP A 53 11.66 -5.18 -5.69
CA TRP A 53 12.87 -4.95 -4.91
C TRP A 53 12.62 -4.10 -3.65
N TRP A 54 11.68 -3.15 -3.72
CA TRP A 54 11.32 -2.35 -2.55
C TRP A 54 10.69 -3.15 -1.43
N ILE A 55 10.00 -4.26 -1.73
CA ILE A 55 9.28 -5.08 -0.73
C ILE A 55 10.21 -5.63 0.35
N PRO A 56 11.29 -6.39 0.05
CA PRO A 56 12.19 -6.90 1.08
C PRO A 56 12.84 -5.77 1.87
N MET A 57 13.19 -4.66 1.24
CA MET A 57 13.75 -3.51 1.94
C MET A 57 12.74 -2.93 2.95
N LEU A 58 11.48 -2.77 2.57
CA LEU A 58 10.42 -2.27 3.46
C LEU A 58 10.14 -3.23 4.61
N VAL A 59 10.19 -4.55 4.34
CA VAL A 59 10.06 -5.59 5.39
C VAL A 59 11.20 -5.49 6.39
N ILE A 60 12.45 -5.40 5.91
CA ILE A 60 13.64 -5.25 6.78
C ILE A 60 13.53 -3.99 7.63
N LEU A 61 13.15 -2.85 7.03
CA LEU A 61 12.96 -1.60 7.77
C LEU A 61 11.83 -1.69 8.80
N GLY A 62 10.72 -2.36 8.45
CA GLY A 62 9.61 -2.62 9.36
C GLY A 62 10.02 -3.48 10.56
N VAL A 63 10.71 -4.57 10.30
CA VAL A 63 11.26 -5.46 11.34
C VAL A 63 12.24 -4.70 12.24
N TRP A 64 13.19 -3.99 11.64
CA TRP A 64 14.16 -3.19 12.39
C TRP A 64 13.47 -2.15 13.30
N ARG A 65 12.49 -1.43 12.78
CA ARG A 65 11.77 -0.40 13.52
C ARG A 65 10.98 -0.98 14.70
N HIS A 66 10.23 -2.06 14.48
CA HIS A 66 9.28 -2.56 15.48
C HIS A 66 9.91 -3.60 16.43
N ILE A 67 10.87 -4.42 15.96
CA ILE A 67 11.52 -5.45 16.78
C ILE A 67 12.77 -4.91 17.45
N LEU A 68 13.71 -4.29 16.69
CA LEU A 68 14.97 -3.83 17.28
C LEU A 68 14.82 -2.51 18.03
N ARG A 69 14.08 -1.55 17.48
CA ARG A 69 13.87 -0.23 18.11
C ARG A 69 12.68 -0.20 19.05
N ARG A 70 11.87 -1.26 19.14
CA ARG A 70 10.70 -1.40 20.02
C ARG A 70 9.75 -0.19 19.97
N PHE A 71 9.58 0.41 18.80
CA PHE A 71 8.62 1.50 18.63
C PHE A 71 7.20 0.99 18.93
N PRO A 72 6.45 1.64 19.81
CA PRO A 72 5.09 1.20 20.13
C PRO A 72 4.21 1.28 18.89
N LEU A 73 3.45 0.20 18.62
CA LEU A 73 2.42 0.13 17.58
C LEU A 73 1.25 1.04 18.01
N ARG A 74 1.41 2.35 17.83
CA ARG A 74 0.29 3.29 17.91
C ARG A 74 -0.27 3.48 16.52
N TYR A 75 -1.60 3.50 16.41
CA TYR A 75 -2.26 3.84 15.15
C TYR A 75 -1.79 5.21 14.67
N ASP A 76 -1.30 5.25 13.45
CA ASP A 76 -0.90 6.44 12.71
C ASP A 76 -1.63 6.43 11.37
N PRO A 77 -2.32 7.52 10.95
CA PRO A 77 -2.93 7.63 9.63
C PRO A 77 -1.97 7.30 8.47
N LEU A 78 -0.67 7.47 8.66
CA LEU A 78 0.37 7.13 7.68
C LEU A 78 0.44 5.63 7.34
N TYR A 79 -0.15 4.73 8.15
CA TYR A 79 -0.24 3.30 7.79
C TYR A 79 -1.10 3.04 6.54
N TRP A 80 -2.03 3.92 6.22
CA TRP A 80 -2.76 3.87 4.95
C TRP A 80 -1.84 4.04 3.73
N GLY A 81 -0.70 4.73 3.91
CA GLY A 81 0.36 4.82 2.91
C GLY A 81 1.02 3.49 2.54
N ALA A 82 0.89 2.44 3.36
CA ALA A 82 1.36 1.09 3.05
C ALA A 82 0.26 0.23 2.37
N VAL A 83 -1.01 0.44 2.73
CA VAL A 83 -2.14 -0.33 2.20
C VAL A 83 -2.29 -0.13 0.69
N PHE A 84 -2.26 1.12 0.24
CA PHE A 84 -2.41 1.46 -1.17
C PHE A 84 -1.33 0.82 -2.07
N PRO A 85 -0.02 0.98 -1.79
CA PRO A 85 1.05 0.32 -2.57
C PRO A 85 0.93 -1.19 -2.64
N LEU A 86 0.56 -1.86 -1.56
CA LEU A 86 0.36 -3.31 -1.53
C LEU A 86 -0.80 -3.74 -2.44
N GLY A 87 -1.91 -3.00 -2.42
CA GLY A 87 -3.02 -3.22 -3.33
C GLY A 87 -2.63 -3.00 -4.80
N MET A 88 -1.93 -1.89 -5.09
CA MET A 88 -1.43 -1.59 -6.43
C MET A 88 -0.45 -2.63 -6.95
N TYR A 89 0.47 -3.10 -6.11
CA TYR A 89 1.40 -4.17 -6.46
C TYR A 89 0.68 -5.47 -6.82
N THR A 90 -0.36 -5.82 -6.07
CA THR A 90 -1.21 -6.97 -6.36
C THR A 90 -1.83 -6.89 -7.76
N VAL A 91 -2.44 -5.74 -8.08
CA VAL A 91 -3.11 -5.52 -9.36
C VAL A 91 -2.12 -5.49 -10.52
N CYS A 92 -1.01 -4.75 -10.39
CA CYS A 92 -0.01 -4.64 -11.45
C CYS A 92 0.68 -5.99 -11.72
N THR A 93 0.91 -6.82 -10.69
CA THR A 93 1.48 -8.16 -10.84
C THR A 93 0.53 -9.10 -11.58
N ALA A 94 -0.77 -9.04 -11.30
CA ALA A 94 -1.77 -9.78 -12.07
C ALA A 94 -1.86 -9.34 -13.54
N ARG A 95 -1.71 -8.04 -13.81
CA ARG A 95 -1.75 -7.48 -15.16
C ARG A 95 -0.49 -7.80 -15.96
N ILE A 96 0.69 -7.64 -15.36
CA ILE A 96 1.95 -7.94 -16.05
C ILE A 96 2.08 -9.43 -16.38
N SER A 97 1.55 -10.33 -15.54
CA SER A 97 1.46 -11.76 -15.83
C SER A 97 0.88 -12.05 -17.20
N ARG A 98 -0.16 -11.29 -17.59
CA ARG A 98 -0.80 -11.42 -18.91
C ARG A 98 -0.04 -10.68 -20.01
N ALA A 99 0.53 -9.51 -19.69
CA ALA A 99 1.22 -8.68 -20.68
C ALA A 99 2.54 -9.29 -21.17
N VAL A 100 3.18 -10.14 -20.37
CA VAL A 100 4.46 -10.81 -20.69
C VAL A 100 4.34 -12.34 -20.80
N ASP A 101 3.11 -12.85 -20.78
CA ASP A 101 2.80 -14.30 -20.84
C ASP A 101 3.55 -15.14 -19.80
N ALA A 102 3.53 -14.66 -18.53
CA ALA A 102 4.21 -15.28 -17.40
C ALA A 102 3.20 -15.70 -16.30
N PRO A 103 2.46 -16.80 -16.48
CA PRO A 103 1.36 -17.20 -15.60
C PRO A 103 1.79 -17.49 -14.14
N TYR A 104 3.06 -17.83 -13.91
CA TYR A 104 3.60 -18.05 -12.55
C TYR A 104 3.53 -16.78 -11.67
N LEU A 105 3.52 -15.58 -12.26
CA LEU A 105 3.37 -14.32 -11.53
C LEU A 105 2.00 -14.18 -10.85
N LEU A 106 0.97 -14.88 -11.33
CA LEU A 106 -0.34 -14.90 -10.68
C LEU A 106 -0.29 -15.49 -9.27
N SER A 107 0.62 -16.40 -9.01
CA SER A 107 0.81 -16.95 -7.67
C SER A 107 1.29 -15.89 -6.68
N ILE A 108 2.19 -15.01 -7.13
CA ILE A 108 2.65 -13.86 -6.34
C ILE A 108 1.46 -12.91 -6.07
N SER A 109 0.70 -12.56 -7.10
CA SER A 109 -0.47 -11.70 -6.94
C SER A 109 -1.49 -12.28 -5.95
N ARG A 110 -1.76 -13.59 -6.01
CA ARG A 110 -2.69 -14.27 -5.07
C ARG A 110 -2.25 -14.13 -3.62
N VAL A 111 -0.96 -14.31 -3.34
CA VAL A 111 -0.42 -14.13 -1.98
C VAL A 111 -0.56 -12.67 -1.54
N PHE A 112 -0.22 -11.72 -2.42
CA PHE A 112 -0.26 -10.30 -2.10
C PHE A 112 -1.67 -9.75 -1.91
N VAL A 113 -2.71 -10.37 -2.47
CA VAL A 113 -4.12 -10.02 -2.13
C VAL A 113 -4.36 -10.18 -0.63
N TYR A 114 -3.95 -11.31 -0.05
CA TYR A 114 -4.15 -11.55 1.39
C TYR A 114 -3.29 -10.61 2.25
N VAL A 115 -2.06 -10.31 1.81
CA VAL A 115 -1.19 -9.36 2.50
C VAL A 115 -1.82 -7.96 2.48
N ALA A 116 -2.32 -7.50 1.33
CA ALA A 116 -2.97 -6.20 1.19
C ALA A 116 -4.27 -6.11 2.01
N LEU A 117 -5.10 -7.17 2.00
CA LEU A 117 -6.31 -7.24 2.82
C LEU A 117 -5.98 -7.26 4.31
N GLY A 118 -4.96 -7.98 4.74
CA GLY A 118 -4.49 -7.98 6.13
C GLY A 118 -4.01 -6.60 6.56
N ALA A 119 -3.21 -5.92 5.75
CA ALA A 119 -2.75 -4.56 6.02
C ALA A 119 -3.93 -3.57 6.10
N TRP A 120 -4.90 -3.70 5.18
CA TRP A 120 -6.12 -2.89 5.20
C TRP A 120 -6.94 -3.13 6.47
N ALA A 121 -7.18 -4.38 6.85
CA ALA A 121 -7.94 -4.73 8.03
C ALA A 121 -7.30 -4.20 9.32
N LEU A 122 -5.97 -4.30 9.44
CA LEU A 122 -5.21 -3.76 10.57
C LEU A 122 -5.29 -2.22 10.63
N ALA A 123 -5.15 -1.54 9.49
CA ALA A 123 -5.27 -0.08 9.42
C ALA A 123 -6.70 0.38 9.78
N ALA A 124 -7.72 -0.30 9.26
CA ALA A 124 -9.12 -0.01 9.55
C ALA A 124 -9.47 -0.26 11.03
N ALA A 125 -9.04 -1.39 11.59
CA ALA A 125 -9.23 -1.68 13.01
C ALA A 125 -8.52 -0.66 13.92
N GLY A 126 -7.29 -0.28 13.59
CA GLY A 126 -6.55 0.76 14.30
C GLY A 126 -7.28 2.11 14.26
N MET A 127 -7.80 2.49 13.10
CA MET A 127 -8.58 3.71 12.93
C MET A 127 -9.86 3.71 13.80
N THR A 128 -10.64 2.65 13.71
CA THR A 128 -11.90 2.54 14.47
C THR A 128 -11.66 2.57 15.98
N LEU A 129 -10.66 1.82 16.47
CA LEU A 129 -10.28 1.84 17.88
C LEU A 129 -9.82 3.23 18.35
N SER A 130 -9.07 3.96 17.51
CA SER A 130 -8.62 5.32 17.83
C SER A 130 -9.78 6.31 17.95
N LEU A 131 -10.78 6.20 17.06
CA LEU A 131 -11.99 7.03 17.07
C LEU A 131 -12.85 6.76 18.32
N VAL A 132 -13.06 5.49 18.66
CA VAL A 132 -13.82 5.10 19.86
C VAL A 132 -13.16 5.62 21.14
N ARG A 133 -11.83 5.52 21.23
CA ARG A 133 -11.09 6.06 22.39
C ARG A 133 -11.22 7.57 22.52
N ARG A 134 -11.14 8.32 21.41
CA ARG A 134 -11.32 9.78 21.39
C ARG A 134 -12.75 10.18 21.78
N GLY A 135 -13.76 9.48 21.28
CA GLY A 135 -15.16 9.73 21.64
C GLY A 135 -15.42 9.55 23.15
N ARG A 136 -14.84 8.49 23.76
CA ARG A 136 -14.96 8.26 25.21
C ARG A 136 -14.27 9.33 26.07
N SER A 137 -13.13 9.84 25.65
CA SER A 137 -12.43 10.91 26.41
C SER A 137 -13.19 12.24 26.34
N SER A 138 -13.79 12.56 25.19
CA SER A 138 -14.60 13.79 25.01
C SER A 138 -15.89 13.78 25.82
N SER A 139 -16.57 12.63 25.92
CA SER A 139 -17.79 12.51 26.76
C SER A 139 -17.49 12.63 28.24
N ARG A 140 -16.36 12.11 28.70
CA ARG A 140 -15.94 12.19 30.11
C ARG A 140 -15.53 13.61 30.53
N GLY A 141 -14.88 14.39 29.64
CA GLY A 141 -14.56 15.79 29.89
C GLY A 141 -15.82 16.65 30.04
N ARG A 142 -16.82 16.45 29.18
CA ARG A 142 -18.07 17.18 29.20
C ARG A 142 -18.89 16.90 30.46
N SER A 143 -18.86 15.69 30.99
CA SER A 143 -19.56 15.33 32.23
C SER A 143 -18.95 16.03 33.45
N ILE A 144 -17.62 16.18 33.48
CA ILE A 144 -16.92 16.87 34.59
C ILE A 144 -17.22 18.38 34.55
N GLU A 145 -17.23 19.03 33.39
CA GLU A 145 -17.59 20.45 33.27
C GLU A 145 -19.03 20.73 33.72
N LEU A 146 -19.98 19.87 33.35
CA LEU A 146 -21.36 20.02 33.78
C LEU A 146 -21.53 19.88 35.30
N THR A 147 -20.77 18.99 35.96
CA THR A 147 -20.82 18.81 37.42
C THR A 147 -20.30 20.06 38.16
N LEU A 148 -19.21 20.67 37.64
CA LEU A 148 -18.63 21.89 38.25
C LEU A 148 -19.55 23.14 38.14
N ILE A 149 -20.37 23.21 37.10
CA ILE A 149 -21.34 24.31 36.92
C ILE A 149 -22.50 24.22 37.90
N TRP A 150 -22.86 23.03 38.38
CA TRP A 150 -23.96 22.85 39.34
C TRP A 150 -23.53 22.99 40.80
N GLU A 151 -22.23 22.98 41.11
CA GLU A 151 -21.71 23.18 42.48
C GLU A 151 -21.29 24.63 42.77
N SER A 152 -21.38 25.55 41.80
CA SER A 152 -21.11 27.00 41.95
C SER A 152 -22.42 27.80 42.06
#